data_aef58f8f4ba9758064480664a3c6dbdb
#
_entry.id   aef58f8f4ba9758064480664a3c6dbdb
#
_cell.length_a   1.000
_cell.length_b   1.000
_cell.length_c   1.000
_cell.angle_alpha   90.00
_cell.angle_beta   90.00
_cell.angle_gamma   90.00
#
_symmetry.space_group_name_H-M   'P 1'
#
loop_
_entity.id
_entity.type
_entity.pdbx_description
1 polymer ?
#
loop_
_entity_poly.entity_id
_entity_poly.type
_entity_poly.pdbx_seq_one_letter_code
_entity_poly.pdbx_strand_id
1 'polypeptide(L)'
;MPELEIELLDEERFEDIPAPAAPGARCQTCDYWERIDGGREKPAADATDAAARATLKRRRLLAGRGISGSYAMLGYRIDAVERVAIAYAQFGPLSAYPRAQSIRERYPQLPESPAPWVVTCLQVSAEAGDGATRSALGVELLRSVCDELDRRGITAVEAYPEVVTDGWLPSPGPASVYEAAGFNVAAGDEHYPVYRRELSGETAADAWSDLLKAAAPDEGDDWPLPMPSSPDADDFFRLPPERPKRPNPFGED
;
A
#
# COMPACT_ATOMS: atom_id res chain seq x y z
N MET A 1 24.19 15.69 -3.00
CA MET A 1 22.72 15.69 -3.01
C MET A 1 22.27 15.89 -1.57
N PRO A 2 21.18 16.59 -1.30
CA PRO A 2 20.64 16.62 0.05
C PRO A 2 20.28 15.20 0.47
N GLU A 3 20.61 14.82 1.68
CA GLU A 3 20.23 13.55 2.27
C GLU A 3 18.74 13.57 2.57
N LEU A 4 18.04 12.50 2.21
CA LEU A 4 16.61 12.36 2.42
C LEU A 4 16.38 11.48 3.66
N GLU A 5 15.79 12.04 4.71
CA GLU A 5 15.28 11.24 5.81
C GLU A 5 13.90 10.69 5.44
N ILE A 6 13.76 9.37 5.38
CA ILE A 6 12.53 8.71 4.92
C ILE A 6 11.89 7.99 6.10
N GLU A 7 10.59 8.27 6.31
CA GLU A 7 9.82 7.73 7.41
C GLU A 7 8.43 7.28 6.98
N LEU A 8 7.91 6.28 7.70
CA LEU A 8 6.50 5.92 7.56
C LEU A 8 5.60 7.05 8.06
N LEU A 9 4.53 7.30 7.33
CA LEU A 9 3.51 8.25 7.75
C LEU A 9 2.88 7.81 9.07
N ASP A 10 2.74 8.73 9.99
CA ASP A 10 1.94 8.59 11.21
C ASP A 10 0.81 9.62 11.27
N GLU A 11 0.10 9.64 12.38
CA GLU A 11 -1.07 10.51 12.54
C GLU A 11 -0.68 12.00 12.67
N GLU A 12 0.46 12.27 13.32
CA GLU A 12 0.93 13.63 13.59
C GLU A 12 1.49 14.27 12.31
N ARG A 13 2.01 13.44 11.40
CA ARG A 13 2.67 13.87 10.15
C ARG A 13 1.77 13.89 8.93
N PHE A 14 0.49 13.62 9.08
CA PHE A 14 -0.43 13.65 7.93
C PHE A 14 -0.47 15.03 7.25
N GLU A 15 -0.34 16.08 8.00
CA GLU A 15 -0.34 17.46 7.46
C GLU A 15 0.98 17.80 6.74
N ASP A 16 2.04 17.01 6.95
CA ASP A 16 3.32 17.18 6.26
C ASP A 16 3.31 16.67 4.82
N ILE A 17 2.26 15.96 4.38
CA ILE A 17 2.17 15.50 2.99
C ILE A 17 2.35 16.69 2.04
N PRO A 18 3.45 16.72 1.25
CA PRO A 18 3.81 17.88 0.47
C PRO A 18 2.83 18.11 -0.67
N ALA A 19 2.70 19.37 -1.07
CA ALA A 19 1.97 19.72 -2.28
C ALA A 19 2.70 19.12 -3.49
N PRO A 20 1.98 18.41 -4.38
CA PRO A 20 2.59 17.88 -5.58
C PRO A 20 3.04 19.00 -6.53
N ALA A 21 4.01 18.70 -7.40
CA ALA A 21 4.46 19.64 -8.41
C ALA A 21 3.36 20.02 -9.44
N ALA A 22 2.32 19.20 -9.56
CA ALA A 22 1.19 19.47 -10.45
C ALA A 22 0.26 20.53 -9.84
N PRO A 23 -0.01 21.65 -10.55
CA PRO A 23 -0.87 22.72 -10.04
C PRO A 23 -2.29 22.21 -9.72
N GLY A 24 -2.80 22.56 -8.54
CA GLY A 24 -4.16 22.24 -8.09
C GLY A 24 -4.36 20.83 -7.56
N ALA A 25 -3.37 19.95 -7.66
CA ALA A 25 -3.42 18.65 -7.03
C ALA A 25 -3.24 18.77 -5.51
N ARG A 26 -3.94 17.92 -4.75
CA ARG A 26 -3.85 17.86 -3.28
C ARG A 26 -3.83 16.42 -2.82
N CYS A 27 -2.66 15.89 -2.50
CA CYS A 27 -2.51 14.49 -2.10
C CYS A 27 -3.30 14.14 -0.83
N GLN A 28 -3.44 15.09 0.10
CA GLN A 28 -4.19 14.91 1.35
C GLN A 28 -5.70 14.67 1.15
N THR A 29 -6.26 15.11 0.04
CA THR A 29 -7.70 14.99 -0.25
C THR A 29 -8.00 14.15 -1.49
N CYS A 30 -6.97 13.65 -2.17
CA CYS A 30 -7.09 12.84 -3.38
C CYS A 30 -7.55 11.43 -3.03
N ASP A 31 -8.61 10.97 -3.66
CA ASP A 31 -9.14 9.61 -3.56
C ASP A 31 -9.21 8.90 -4.92
N TYR A 32 -8.40 9.33 -5.86
CA TYR A 32 -8.37 8.83 -7.24
C TYR A 32 -8.23 7.30 -7.32
N TRP A 33 -7.36 6.72 -6.52
CA TRP A 33 -7.09 5.29 -6.53
C TRP A 33 -8.11 4.47 -5.72
N GLU A 34 -8.75 5.10 -4.77
CA GLU A 34 -9.73 4.51 -3.88
C GLU A 34 -11.15 4.47 -4.48
N ARG A 35 -11.33 4.97 -5.72
CA ARG A 35 -12.63 5.00 -6.42
C ARG A 35 -12.57 4.31 -7.78
N ILE A 36 -13.66 3.63 -8.15
CA ILE A 36 -13.80 2.96 -9.45
C ILE A 36 -14.33 3.94 -10.51
N ASP A 37 -15.21 4.85 -10.12
CA ASP A 37 -16.01 5.71 -10.96
C ASP A 37 -15.23 6.84 -11.65
N GLY A 38 -14.03 6.56 -12.09
CA GLY A 38 -13.22 7.19 -13.14
C GLY A 38 -13.34 8.67 -13.42
N GLY A 39 -14.09 9.40 -12.64
CA GLY A 39 -14.23 10.82 -12.83
C GLY A 39 -12.93 11.56 -12.49
N ARG A 40 -12.41 12.34 -13.43
CA ARG A 40 -11.55 13.48 -13.07
C ARG A 40 -12.33 14.29 -12.06
N GLU A 41 -11.98 14.13 -10.81
CA GLU A 41 -12.72 14.79 -9.76
C GLU A 41 -12.56 16.29 -9.88
N LYS A 42 -13.70 16.98 -9.94
CA LYS A 42 -13.67 18.42 -9.70
C LYS A 42 -13.07 18.66 -8.32
N PRO A 43 -12.20 19.66 -8.17
CA PRO A 43 -11.74 20.06 -6.85
C PRO A 43 -12.93 20.13 -5.89
N ALA A 44 -12.70 19.75 -4.64
CA ALA A 44 -13.74 19.85 -3.60
C ALA A 44 -14.43 21.21 -3.68
N ALA A 45 -15.75 21.20 -3.79
CA ALA A 45 -16.52 22.42 -4.07
C ALA A 45 -16.48 23.41 -2.90
N ASP A 46 -16.21 22.88 -1.68
CA ASP A 46 -16.09 23.69 -0.48
C ASP A 46 -15.07 23.12 0.53
N ALA A 47 -14.75 23.89 1.56
CA ALA A 47 -13.79 23.52 2.58
C ALA A 47 -14.27 22.33 3.45
N THR A 48 -15.60 22.17 3.62
CA THR A 48 -16.19 21.09 4.42
C THR A 48 -15.97 19.74 3.74
N ASP A 49 -16.17 19.69 2.42
CA ASP A 49 -15.91 18.49 1.63
C ASP A 49 -14.41 18.14 1.64
N ALA A 50 -13.53 19.14 1.53
CA ALA A 50 -12.09 18.93 1.62
C ALA A 50 -11.65 18.36 2.98
N ALA A 51 -12.20 18.84 4.08
CA ALA A 51 -11.91 18.33 5.42
C ALA A 51 -12.40 16.89 5.63
N ALA A 52 -13.58 16.56 5.13
CA ALA A 52 -14.13 15.21 5.17
C ALA A 52 -13.25 14.24 4.37
N ARG A 53 -12.80 14.63 3.18
CA ARG A 53 -11.89 13.84 2.33
C ARG A 53 -10.52 13.65 2.98
N ALA A 54 -9.94 14.71 3.57
CA ALA A 54 -8.67 14.61 4.28
C ALA A 54 -8.78 13.62 5.45
N THR A 55 -9.87 13.67 6.22
CA THR A 55 -10.13 12.72 7.31
C THR A 55 -10.22 11.29 6.81
N LEU A 56 -10.94 11.07 5.70
CA LEU A 56 -11.05 9.74 5.10
C LEU A 56 -9.71 9.24 4.57
N LYS A 57 -8.95 10.11 3.90
CA LYS A 57 -7.60 9.81 3.40
C LYS A 57 -6.66 9.41 4.54
N ARG A 58 -6.59 10.21 5.60
CA ARG A 58 -5.80 9.90 6.80
C ARG A 58 -6.14 8.52 7.35
N ARG A 59 -7.42 8.22 7.52
CA ARG A 59 -7.88 6.91 8.02
C ARG A 59 -7.43 5.76 7.12
N ARG A 60 -7.49 5.92 5.81
CA ARG A 60 -7.06 4.90 4.83
C ARG A 60 -5.55 4.68 4.87
N LEU A 61 -4.76 5.74 4.88
CA LEU A 61 -3.30 5.64 4.94
C LEU A 61 -2.80 4.99 6.23
N LEU A 62 -3.52 5.13 7.31
CA LEU A 62 -3.19 4.57 8.62
C LEU A 62 -3.91 3.24 8.93
N ALA A 63 -4.70 2.71 8.00
CA ALA A 63 -5.52 1.51 8.23
C ALA A 63 -4.69 0.26 8.59
N GLY A 64 -3.46 0.15 8.09
CA GLY A 64 -2.56 -0.95 8.38
C GLY A 64 -1.73 -0.81 9.66
N ARG A 65 -1.81 0.32 10.35
CA ARG A 65 -0.86 0.72 11.41
C ARG A 65 -0.65 -0.34 12.52
N GLY A 66 -1.66 -1.08 12.89
CA GLY A 66 -1.57 -2.10 13.94
C GLY A 66 -1.13 -3.48 13.47
N ILE A 67 -1.05 -3.72 12.15
CA ILE A 67 -0.84 -5.06 11.57
C ILE A 67 0.30 -5.04 10.55
N SER A 68 0.22 -4.16 9.56
CA SER A 68 1.12 -4.12 8.41
C SER A 68 1.82 -2.76 8.22
N GLY A 69 1.75 -1.87 9.21
CA GLY A 69 2.27 -0.51 9.12
C GLY A 69 1.36 0.43 8.32
N SER A 70 1.73 1.71 8.23
CA SER A 70 1.01 2.67 7.41
C SER A 70 1.22 2.42 5.91
N TYR A 71 0.35 2.98 5.09
CA TYR A 71 0.35 2.82 3.63
C TYR A 71 0.93 4.05 2.91
N ALA A 72 1.78 4.77 3.60
CA ALA A 72 2.50 5.90 3.03
C ALA A 72 3.85 6.13 3.71
N MET A 73 4.76 6.75 2.96
CA MET A 73 6.04 7.26 3.42
C MET A 73 6.21 8.72 3.04
N LEU A 74 6.93 9.45 3.89
CA LEU A 74 7.37 10.81 3.66
C LEU A 74 8.89 10.87 3.57
N GLY A 75 9.38 11.71 2.67
CA GLY A 75 10.79 12.05 2.58
C GLY A 75 11.02 13.49 2.99
N TYR A 76 11.90 13.69 3.96
CA TYR A 76 12.23 15.00 4.52
C TYR A 76 13.63 15.43 4.09
N ARG A 77 13.73 16.65 3.63
CA ARG A 77 15.02 17.33 3.52
C ARG A 77 15.37 17.91 4.89
N ILE A 78 16.56 17.60 5.35
CA ILE A 78 17.11 18.15 6.58
C ILE A 78 18.08 19.28 6.23
N ASP A 79 17.72 20.50 6.54
CA ASP A 79 18.61 21.65 6.51
C ASP A 79 19.03 22.02 7.94
N ALA A 80 20.06 22.84 8.09
CA ALA A 80 20.59 23.22 9.42
C ALA A 80 19.54 23.88 10.35
N VAL A 81 18.43 24.34 9.81
CA VAL A 81 17.42 25.14 10.51
C VAL A 81 16.04 24.48 10.47
N GLU A 82 15.72 23.68 9.44
CA GLU A 82 14.37 23.22 9.20
C GLU A 82 14.36 21.77 8.63
N ARG A 83 13.33 21.03 9.01
CA ARG A 83 12.99 19.73 8.48
C ARG A 83 11.71 19.86 7.64
N VAL A 84 11.83 19.73 6.32
CA VAL A 84 10.73 19.97 5.39
C VAL A 84 10.40 18.70 4.62
N ALA A 85 9.14 18.29 4.63
CA ALA A 85 8.67 17.17 3.82
C ALA A 85 8.62 17.60 2.34
N ILE A 86 9.41 16.93 1.50
CA ILE A 86 9.54 17.24 0.08
C ILE A 86 9.16 16.07 -0.82
N ALA A 87 8.93 14.89 -0.26
CA ALA A 87 8.57 13.71 -1.03
C ALA A 87 7.49 12.89 -0.31
N TYR A 88 6.66 12.19 -1.08
CA TYR A 88 5.54 11.39 -0.60
C TYR A 88 5.32 10.19 -1.50
N ALA A 89 5.18 9.02 -0.90
CA ALA A 89 4.71 7.82 -1.57
C ALA A 89 3.47 7.25 -0.87
N GLN A 90 2.49 6.84 -1.68
CA GLN A 90 1.33 6.05 -1.22
C GLN A 90 1.40 4.66 -1.83
N PHE A 91 1.21 3.67 -0.99
CA PHE A 91 1.24 2.27 -1.38
C PHE A 91 0.30 1.45 -0.48
N GLY A 92 0.09 0.18 -0.79
CA GLY A 92 -0.73 -0.71 0.05
C GLY A 92 -1.15 -1.96 -0.71
N PRO A 93 -1.92 -2.84 -0.07
CA PRO A 93 -2.43 -4.03 -0.72
C PRO A 93 -3.33 -3.65 -1.90
N LEU A 94 -3.25 -4.39 -3.00
CA LEU A 94 -4.06 -4.16 -4.21
C LEU A 94 -5.55 -4.03 -3.87
N SER A 95 -6.04 -4.81 -2.89
CA SER A 95 -7.44 -4.78 -2.44
C SER A 95 -7.90 -3.45 -1.84
N ALA A 96 -6.98 -2.59 -1.40
CA ALA A 96 -7.30 -1.27 -0.88
C ALA A 96 -7.58 -0.24 -1.99
N TYR A 97 -7.27 -0.57 -3.25
CA TYR A 97 -7.30 0.37 -4.37
C TYR A 97 -8.15 -0.17 -5.53
N PRO A 98 -9.48 0.02 -5.51
CA PRO A 98 -10.40 -0.49 -6.53
C PRO A 98 -10.04 -0.09 -7.97
N ARG A 99 -9.47 1.10 -8.16
CA ARG A 99 -9.01 1.52 -9.48
C ARG A 99 -7.81 0.70 -9.96
N ALA A 100 -6.85 0.41 -9.10
CA ALA A 100 -5.71 -0.43 -9.43
C ALA A 100 -6.17 -1.85 -9.80
N GLN A 101 -7.15 -2.40 -9.06
CA GLN A 101 -7.78 -3.68 -9.40
C GLN A 101 -8.40 -3.64 -10.80
N SER A 102 -9.22 -2.62 -11.09
CA SER A 102 -9.88 -2.46 -12.40
C SER A 102 -8.89 -2.29 -13.55
N ILE A 103 -7.75 -1.63 -13.31
CA ILE A 103 -6.68 -1.56 -14.32
C ILE A 103 -6.05 -2.94 -14.52
N ARG A 104 -5.73 -3.62 -13.41
CA ARG A 104 -5.07 -4.93 -13.44
C ARG A 104 -5.91 -6.01 -14.13
N GLU A 105 -7.23 -5.98 -13.96
CA GLU A 105 -8.18 -6.90 -14.62
C GLU A 105 -8.10 -6.87 -16.16
N ARG A 106 -7.56 -5.80 -16.73
CA ARG A 106 -7.34 -5.70 -18.19
C ARG A 106 -6.13 -6.52 -18.66
N TYR A 107 -5.31 -7.00 -17.75
CA TYR A 107 -4.04 -7.69 -18.03
C TYR A 107 -4.02 -9.09 -17.40
N PRO A 108 -4.79 -10.05 -17.95
CA PRO A 108 -4.91 -11.40 -17.38
C PRO A 108 -3.60 -12.21 -17.40
N GLN A 109 -2.59 -11.73 -18.13
CA GLN A 109 -1.25 -12.32 -18.14
C GLN A 109 -0.41 -12.01 -16.90
N LEU A 110 -0.84 -11.05 -16.06
CA LEU A 110 -0.14 -10.75 -14.81
C LEU A 110 -0.30 -11.91 -13.81
N PRO A 111 0.75 -12.27 -13.06
CA PRO A 111 0.67 -13.33 -12.08
C PRO A 111 -0.39 -13.04 -11.01
N GLU A 112 -1.30 -13.98 -10.77
CA GLU A 112 -2.29 -13.85 -9.71
C GLU A 112 -1.70 -14.01 -8.31
N SER A 113 -0.65 -14.84 -8.20
CA SER A 113 0.04 -15.12 -6.95
C SER A 113 1.55 -14.91 -7.12
N PRO A 114 2.21 -14.33 -6.13
CA PRO A 114 1.62 -13.68 -4.94
C PRO A 114 0.81 -12.43 -5.30
N ALA A 115 -0.23 -12.14 -4.50
CA ALA A 115 -1.02 -10.92 -4.66
C ALA A 115 -0.13 -9.70 -4.42
N PRO A 116 -0.03 -8.77 -5.39
CA PRO A 116 0.91 -7.66 -5.25
C PRO A 116 0.38 -6.60 -4.29
N TRP A 117 1.32 -5.87 -3.70
CA TRP A 117 1.05 -4.52 -3.23
C TRP A 117 1.21 -3.55 -4.39
N VAL A 118 0.63 -2.36 -4.26
CA VAL A 118 0.68 -1.36 -5.32
C VAL A 118 1.21 -0.04 -4.80
N VAL A 119 2.06 0.62 -5.60
CA VAL A 119 2.44 2.01 -5.42
C VAL A 119 1.47 2.84 -6.26
N THR A 120 0.66 3.63 -5.60
CA THR A 120 -0.40 4.42 -6.24
C THR A 120 -0.03 5.88 -6.44
N CYS A 121 0.80 6.44 -5.56
CA CYS A 121 1.33 7.81 -5.70
C CYS A 121 2.81 7.83 -5.36
N LEU A 122 3.56 8.56 -6.17
CA LEU A 122 4.95 8.93 -5.92
C LEU A 122 5.12 10.39 -6.34
N GLN A 123 5.30 11.26 -5.36
CA GLN A 123 5.36 12.70 -5.58
C GLN A 123 6.62 13.27 -4.96
N VAL A 124 7.26 14.19 -5.68
CA VAL A 124 8.34 15.01 -5.16
C VAL A 124 7.98 16.46 -5.43
N SER A 125 8.03 17.28 -4.39
CA SER A 125 7.71 18.71 -4.45
C SER A 125 8.59 19.45 -5.46
N ALA A 126 8.05 20.50 -6.08
CA ALA A 126 8.82 21.38 -6.93
C ALA A 126 9.97 22.08 -6.18
N GLU A 127 9.83 22.27 -4.88
CA GLU A 127 10.83 22.89 -4.00
C GLU A 127 12.07 22.00 -3.75
N ALA A 128 11.98 20.72 -4.11
CA ALA A 128 13.09 19.78 -3.96
C ALA A 128 14.24 20.02 -4.95
N GLY A 129 13.99 20.79 -6.02
CA GLY A 129 14.99 21.13 -7.03
C GLY A 129 14.53 20.90 -8.46
N ASP A 130 15.48 20.77 -9.37
CA ASP A 130 15.23 20.49 -10.78
C ASP A 130 14.68 19.09 -11.05
N GLY A 131 14.34 18.81 -12.31
CA GLY A 131 13.78 17.52 -12.71
C GLY A 131 14.70 16.33 -12.41
N ALA A 132 16.01 16.48 -12.58
CA ALA A 132 16.98 15.42 -12.31
C ALA A 132 17.07 15.13 -10.80
N THR A 133 17.14 16.16 -9.99
CA THR A 133 17.12 16.04 -8.51
C THR A 133 15.84 15.39 -8.03
N ARG A 134 14.67 15.82 -8.52
CA ARG A 134 13.39 15.22 -8.16
C ARG A 134 13.29 13.76 -8.56
N SER A 135 13.79 13.39 -9.74
CA SER A 135 13.81 11.99 -10.17
C SER A 135 14.70 11.15 -9.26
N ALA A 136 15.87 11.63 -8.89
CA ALA A 136 16.77 10.91 -7.98
C ALA A 136 16.15 10.70 -6.59
N LEU A 137 15.52 11.72 -6.02
CA LEU A 137 14.80 11.62 -4.75
C LEU A 137 13.58 10.67 -4.85
N GLY A 138 12.88 10.68 -5.99
CA GLY A 138 11.81 9.73 -6.25
C GLY A 138 12.29 8.28 -6.28
N VAL A 139 13.45 8.02 -6.88
CA VAL A 139 14.08 6.68 -6.89
C VAL A 139 14.46 6.25 -5.47
N GLU A 140 15.06 7.15 -4.68
CA GLU A 140 15.44 6.87 -3.30
C GLU A 140 14.21 6.53 -2.45
N LEU A 141 13.16 7.34 -2.50
CA LEU A 141 11.90 7.09 -1.80
C LEU A 141 11.27 5.77 -2.23
N LEU A 142 11.23 5.48 -3.54
CA LEU A 142 10.63 4.24 -4.06
C LEU A 142 11.42 2.99 -3.62
N ARG A 143 12.74 3.07 -3.56
CA ARG A 143 13.57 2.00 -3.01
C ARG A 143 13.26 1.76 -1.55
N SER A 144 13.16 2.81 -0.74
CA SER A 144 12.79 2.71 0.67
C SER A 144 11.39 2.11 0.86
N VAL A 145 10.43 2.41 -0.02
CA VAL A 145 9.12 1.72 -0.03
C VAL A 145 9.29 0.23 -0.29
N CYS A 146 10.11 -0.16 -1.28
CA CYS A 146 10.36 -1.56 -1.57
C CYS A 146 11.05 -2.29 -0.42
N ASP A 147 12.04 -1.68 0.21
CA ASP A 147 12.76 -2.25 1.36
C ASP A 147 11.82 -2.42 2.57
N GLU A 148 10.93 -1.46 2.79
CA GLU A 148 9.90 -1.58 3.81
C GLU A 148 8.91 -2.70 3.51
N LEU A 149 8.48 -2.85 2.25
CA LEU A 149 7.57 -3.91 1.85
C LEU A 149 8.22 -5.29 1.93
N ASP A 150 9.49 -5.40 1.55
CA ASP A 150 10.28 -6.63 1.72
C ASP A 150 10.37 -7.03 3.20
N ARG A 151 10.64 -6.07 4.08
CA ARG A 151 10.64 -6.27 5.53
C ARG A 151 9.28 -6.73 6.10
N ARG A 152 8.17 -6.37 5.43
CA ARG A 152 6.81 -6.85 5.77
C ARG A 152 6.51 -8.23 5.19
N GLY A 153 7.43 -8.85 4.44
CA GLY A 153 7.24 -10.12 3.78
C GLY A 153 6.40 -10.02 2.50
N ILE A 154 6.28 -8.84 1.92
CA ILE A 154 5.61 -8.64 0.64
C ILE A 154 6.58 -9.04 -0.46
N THR A 155 6.13 -9.88 -1.37
CA THR A 155 6.98 -10.49 -2.39
C THR A 155 6.76 -9.92 -3.80
N ALA A 156 5.76 -9.05 -3.98
CA ALA A 156 5.50 -8.42 -5.27
C ALA A 156 4.92 -7.01 -5.12
N VAL A 157 5.42 -6.07 -5.91
CA VAL A 157 4.94 -4.69 -5.97
C VAL A 157 4.65 -4.31 -7.41
N GLU A 158 3.49 -3.72 -7.65
CA GLU A 158 3.08 -3.20 -8.95
C GLU A 158 2.85 -1.68 -8.91
N ALA A 159 2.97 -1.05 -10.08
CA ALA A 159 2.61 0.34 -10.29
C ALA A 159 2.04 0.52 -11.71
N TYR A 160 1.17 1.51 -11.88
CA TYR A 160 0.45 1.75 -13.13
C TYR A 160 0.65 3.21 -13.57
N PRO A 161 1.87 3.65 -13.92
CA PRO A 161 2.12 4.99 -14.40
C PRO A 161 1.44 5.20 -15.74
N GLU A 162 0.95 6.42 -15.96
CA GLU A 162 0.54 6.89 -17.26
C GLU A 162 1.70 7.65 -17.88
N VAL A 163 2.13 7.24 -19.06
CA VAL A 163 3.28 7.85 -19.75
C VAL A 163 2.87 9.11 -20.51
N VAL A 164 1.59 9.24 -20.85
CA VAL A 164 1.06 10.41 -21.56
C VAL A 164 0.72 11.52 -20.57
N THR A 165 1.48 12.58 -20.66
CA THR A 165 1.38 13.76 -19.78
C THR A 165 0.47 14.83 -20.35
N ASP A 166 -0.77 14.52 -20.67
CA ASP A 166 -1.75 15.56 -20.88
C ASP A 166 -2.48 15.87 -19.56
N GLY A 167 -1.87 16.76 -18.80
CA GLY A 167 -2.52 17.42 -17.66
C GLY A 167 -2.50 16.57 -16.39
N TRP A 168 -3.15 16.91 -15.55
CA TRP A 168 -3.47 16.76 -14.17
C TRP A 168 -4.03 15.38 -13.77
N LEU A 169 -3.20 14.37 -13.71
CA LEU A 169 -3.55 13.11 -13.06
C LEU A 169 -2.75 12.96 -11.76
N PRO A 170 -3.33 12.43 -10.68
CA PRO A 170 -2.57 11.90 -9.58
C PRO A 170 -1.70 10.78 -10.13
N SER A 171 -0.51 11.15 -10.56
CA SER A 171 0.39 10.21 -11.21
C SER A 171 1.14 9.41 -10.14
N PRO A 172 1.35 8.11 -10.33
CA PRO A 172 2.30 7.35 -9.53
C PRO A 172 3.75 7.76 -9.80
N GLY A 173 4.00 8.86 -10.48
CA GLY A 173 5.32 9.35 -10.84
C GLY A 173 5.77 8.91 -12.23
N PRO A 174 6.93 9.40 -12.70
CA PRO A 174 7.46 9.10 -14.02
C PRO A 174 7.90 7.63 -14.14
N ALA A 175 7.64 7.01 -15.30
CA ALA A 175 8.05 5.64 -15.61
C ALA A 175 9.54 5.39 -15.37
N SER A 176 10.39 6.34 -15.78
CA SER A 176 11.85 6.25 -15.60
C SER A 176 12.30 6.11 -14.14
N VAL A 177 11.52 6.59 -13.18
CA VAL A 177 11.82 6.43 -11.75
C VAL A 177 11.62 4.98 -11.31
N TYR A 178 10.58 4.32 -11.84
CA TYR A 178 10.33 2.90 -11.56
C TYR A 178 11.43 2.02 -12.16
N GLU A 179 11.82 2.28 -13.40
CA GLU A 179 12.94 1.58 -14.06
C GLU A 179 14.24 1.71 -13.26
N ALA A 180 14.58 2.93 -12.87
CA ALA A 180 15.77 3.20 -12.05
C ALA A 180 15.71 2.59 -10.64
N ALA A 181 14.51 2.31 -10.13
CA ALA A 181 14.28 1.61 -8.86
C ALA A 181 14.21 0.07 -9.03
N GLY A 182 14.43 -0.47 -10.24
CA GLY A 182 14.50 -1.90 -10.50
C GLY A 182 13.15 -2.56 -10.79
N PHE A 183 12.13 -1.78 -11.17
CA PHE A 183 10.90 -2.32 -11.73
C PHE A 183 11.05 -2.64 -13.20
N ASN A 184 10.36 -3.66 -13.67
CA ASN A 184 10.31 -4.05 -15.06
C ASN A 184 8.88 -3.94 -15.58
N VAL A 185 8.73 -3.69 -16.88
CA VAL A 185 7.42 -3.74 -17.53
C VAL A 185 6.94 -5.19 -17.55
N ALA A 186 5.83 -5.46 -16.89
CA ALA A 186 5.23 -6.79 -16.80
C ALA A 186 4.05 -6.96 -17.76
N ALA A 187 3.39 -5.86 -18.12
CA ALA A 187 2.25 -5.84 -19.03
C ALA A 187 1.98 -4.40 -19.53
N GLY A 188 0.93 -4.24 -20.31
CA GLY A 188 0.51 -2.94 -20.81
C GLY A 188 1.17 -2.58 -22.13
N ASP A 189 1.03 -1.33 -22.52
CA ASP A 189 1.60 -0.73 -23.71
C ASP A 189 2.51 0.46 -23.35
N GLU A 190 3.02 1.16 -24.35
CA GLU A 190 3.91 2.30 -24.15
C GLU A 190 3.25 3.51 -23.45
N HIS A 191 1.90 3.56 -23.43
CA HIS A 191 1.15 4.65 -22.80
C HIS A 191 0.68 4.29 -21.39
N TYR A 192 0.35 3.01 -21.18
CA TYR A 192 -0.18 2.47 -19.93
C TYR A 192 0.58 1.23 -19.49
N PRO A 193 1.88 1.34 -19.23
CA PRO A 193 2.67 0.19 -18.76
C PRO A 193 2.27 -0.21 -17.36
N VAL A 194 2.32 -1.52 -17.11
CA VAL A 194 2.29 -2.08 -15.76
C VAL A 194 3.71 -2.40 -15.37
N TYR A 195 4.22 -1.69 -14.38
CA TYR A 195 5.51 -1.97 -13.79
C TYR A 195 5.36 -2.94 -12.62
N ARG A 196 6.27 -3.91 -12.56
CA ARG A 196 6.31 -4.89 -11.46
C ARG A 196 7.74 -5.11 -11.01
N ARG A 197 7.91 -5.25 -9.70
CA ARG A 197 9.14 -5.67 -9.06
C ARG A 197 8.82 -6.83 -8.12
N GLU A 198 9.57 -7.93 -8.27
CA GLU A 198 9.59 -9.00 -7.29
C GLU A 198 10.52 -8.59 -6.14
N LEU A 199 10.09 -8.87 -4.93
CA LEU A 199 10.87 -8.69 -3.70
C LEU A 199 11.24 -10.07 -3.17
N SER A 200 12.32 -10.17 -2.41
CA SER A 200 12.82 -11.46 -1.94
C SER A 200 11.93 -12.06 -0.86
N GLY A 201 11.34 -11.24 -0.02
CA GLY A 201 10.65 -11.66 1.20
C GLY A 201 11.59 -12.33 2.22
N GLU A 202 12.89 -12.40 1.93
CA GLU A 202 13.89 -13.11 2.74
C GLU A 202 14.03 -12.50 4.13
N THR A 203 14.03 -11.16 4.20
CA THR A 203 14.18 -10.44 5.48
C THR A 203 13.09 -10.80 6.48
N ALA A 204 11.85 -11.00 6.02
CA ALA A 204 10.76 -11.44 6.89
C ALA A 204 10.89 -12.90 7.27
N ALA A 205 11.33 -13.76 6.35
CA ALA A 205 11.55 -15.19 6.62
C ALA A 205 12.67 -15.38 7.65
N ASP A 206 13.75 -14.61 7.56
CA ASP A 206 14.85 -14.63 8.51
C ASP A 206 14.40 -14.14 9.90
N ALA A 207 13.65 -13.05 9.97
CA ALA A 207 13.11 -12.54 11.23
C ALA A 207 12.17 -13.56 11.91
N TRP A 208 11.32 -14.23 11.15
CA TRP A 208 10.47 -15.31 11.68
C TRP A 208 11.29 -16.51 12.13
N SER A 209 12.30 -16.90 11.36
CA SER A 209 13.20 -18.00 11.72
C SER A 209 13.92 -17.72 13.03
N ASP A 210 14.42 -16.50 13.24
CA ASP A 210 15.10 -16.11 14.45
C ASP A 210 14.15 -16.02 15.65
N LEU A 211 12.92 -15.58 15.42
CA LEU A 211 11.88 -15.53 16.44
C LEU A 211 11.45 -16.95 16.87
N LEU A 212 11.33 -17.87 15.91
CA LEU A 212 11.05 -19.28 16.19
C LEU A 212 12.21 -19.96 16.92
N LYS A 213 13.46 -19.66 16.57
CA LYS A 213 14.64 -20.15 17.29
C LYS A 213 14.70 -19.63 18.73
N ALA A 214 14.36 -18.33 18.93
CA ALA A 214 14.33 -17.72 20.25
C ALA A 214 13.16 -18.24 21.12
N ALA A 215 12.06 -18.67 20.48
CA ALA A 215 10.90 -19.23 21.15
C ALA A 215 10.98 -20.75 21.33
N ALA A 216 11.98 -21.42 20.73
CA ALA A 216 12.18 -22.84 20.93
C ALA A 216 12.50 -23.10 22.42
N PRO A 217 11.77 -23.98 23.11
CA PRO A 217 12.09 -24.34 24.48
C PRO A 217 13.50 -24.92 24.52
N ASP A 218 14.26 -24.56 25.55
CA ASP A 218 15.58 -25.14 25.80
C ASP A 218 15.44 -26.66 25.81
N GLU A 219 16.29 -27.39 25.09
CA GLU A 219 16.18 -28.87 24.91
C GLU A 219 16.22 -29.65 26.24
N GLY A 220 16.21 -28.97 27.38
CA GLY A 220 16.23 -29.52 28.73
C GLY A 220 14.87 -29.57 29.45
N ASP A 221 13.86 -28.87 28.99
CA ASP A 221 12.55 -28.90 29.63
C ASP A 221 11.66 -29.97 28.98
N ASP A 222 11.68 -31.15 29.58
CA ASP A 222 10.68 -32.21 29.38
C ASP A 222 9.31 -31.70 29.89
N TRP A 223 8.70 -30.75 29.14
CA TRP A 223 7.35 -30.31 29.39
C TRP A 223 6.40 -31.39 28.84
N PRO A 224 5.77 -32.19 29.72
CA PRO A 224 4.75 -33.11 29.24
C PRO A 224 3.58 -32.28 28.72
N LEU A 225 3.49 -32.14 27.40
CA LEU A 225 2.27 -31.59 26.79
C LEU A 225 1.11 -32.45 27.34
N PRO A 226 0.13 -31.84 28.05
CA PRO A 226 -1.09 -32.57 28.40
C PRO A 226 -1.72 -32.99 27.09
N MET A 227 -1.59 -34.31 26.78
CA MET A 227 -2.33 -34.87 25.67
C MET A 227 -3.80 -34.60 25.95
N PRO A 228 -4.50 -33.84 25.09
CA PRO A 228 -5.94 -33.74 25.24
C PRO A 228 -6.48 -35.17 25.21
N SER A 229 -7.15 -35.59 26.28
CA SER A 229 -7.90 -36.85 26.29
C SER A 229 -8.77 -36.79 25.03
N SER A 230 -8.56 -37.76 24.13
CA SER A 230 -9.35 -37.86 22.89
C SER A 230 -10.81 -37.70 23.24
N PRO A 231 -11.51 -36.67 22.76
CA PRO A 231 -12.95 -36.68 22.84
C PRO A 231 -13.40 -37.92 22.08
N ASP A 232 -14.33 -38.69 22.68
CA ASP A 232 -14.90 -39.88 22.04
C ASP A 232 -15.27 -39.50 20.60
N ALA A 233 -14.78 -40.31 19.65
CA ALA A 233 -14.96 -40.07 18.22
C ALA A 233 -16.45 -39.99 17.82
N ASP A 234 -17.34 -40.46 18.67
CA ASP A 234 -18.79 -40.43 18.47
C ASP A 234 -19.44 -39.05 18.66
N ASP A 235 -18.77 -38.09 19.31
CA ASP A 235 -19.33 -36.74 19.49
C ASP A 235 -19.09 -35.79 18.30
N PHE A 236 -18.11 -36.12 17.42
CA PHE A 236 -17.81 -35.31 16.23
C PHE A 236 -18.82 -35.47 15.09
N PHE A 237 -19.61 -36.56 15.09
CA PHE A 237 -20.57 -36.81 14.03
C PHE A 237 -22.03 -36.57 14.43
N ARG A 238 -22.30 -36.00 15.60
CA ARG A 238 -23.63 -35.53 15.92
C ARG A 238 -23.93 -34.22 15.18
N LEU A 239 -24.66 -34.37 14.08
CA LEU A 239 -25.27 -33.22 13.42
C LEU A 239 -26.13 -32.45 14.44
N PRO A 240 -26.03 -31.12 14.50
CA PRO A 240 -26.89 -30.33 15.36
C PRO A 240 -28.36 -30.61 14.99
N PRO A 241 -29.28 -30.66 15.98
CA PRO A 241 -30.70 -30.90 15.71
C PRO A 241 -31.19 -29.88 14.68
N GLU A 242 -31.95 -30.36 13.71
CA GLU A 242 -32.55 -29.51 12.67
C GLU A 242 -33.27 -28.32 13.33
N ARG A 243 -32.89 -27.13 12.93
CA ARG A 243 -33.58 -25.91 13.40
C ARG A 243 -35.05 -26.00 12.95
N PRO A 244 -35.99 -25.71 13.85
CA PRO A 244 -37.40 -25.64 13.48
C PRO A 244 -37.56 -24.66 12.31
N LYS A 245 -38.23 -25.09 11.25
CA LYS A 245 -38.55 -24.27 10.09
C LYS A 245 -39.30 -23.04 10.57
N ARG A 246 -38.76 -21.85 10.33
CA ARG A 246 -39.47 -20.61 10.57
C ARG A 246 -40.73 -20.61 9.70
N PRO A 247 -41.86 -20.23 10.24
CA PRO A 247 -43.06 -20.06 9.44
C PRO A 247 -42.81 -19.02 8.34
N ASN A 248 -43.25 -19.33 7.13
CA ASN A 248 -43.16 -18.42 5.99
C ASN A 248 -43.96 -17.15 6.30
N PRO A 249 -43.34 -15.95 6.36
CA PRO A 249 -44.08 -14.73 6.68
C PRO A 249 -44.97 -14.24 5.52
N PHE A 250 -44.87 -14.89 4.36
CA PHE A 250 -45.71 -14.61 3.19
C PHE A 250 -46.61 -15.82 2.94
N GLY A 251 -47.60 -16.02 3.83
CA GLY A 251 -48.66 -17.00 3.57
C GLY A 251 -49.43 -16.56 2.33
N GLU A 252 -49.31 -17.33 1.26
CA GLU A 252 -50.30 -17.32 0.17
C GLU A 252 -51.47 -18.16 0.64
N ASP A 253 -52.63 -17.50 0.75
CA ASP A 253 -53.94 -18.12 0.71
C ASP A 253 -54.32 -18.45 -0.76
#